data_2a841243fe1109e6ecd950febea8d53a
#
_entry.id   2a841243fe1109e6ecd950febea8d53a
#
_cell.length_a   1.000
_cell.length_b   1.000
_cell.length_c   1.000
_cell.angle_alpha   90.00
_cell.angle_beta   90.00
_cell.angle_gamma   90.00
#
_symmetry.space_group_name_H-M   'P 1'
#
loop_
_entity.id
_entity.type
_entity.pdbx_description
1 polymer ?
#
loop_
_entity_poly.entity_id
_entity_poly.type
_entity_poly.pdbx_seq_one_letter_code
_entity_poly.pdbx_strand_id
1 'polypeptide(L)'
;AVSAASNLISKNVSIILGSYGSGVSIAASDTFAQAKIPAVGVTCTNPQITEGNDHYFRICFLDPFQGTVLANFAKDELKAEKVYCLGQLGNDYDQGLMNYFKQAAEKLGMECVVESFPKNNSDFTSYLTTAKNEGADVIFAPTSISYAQLIVEQAAAQGIDMPLLASDTWDSNVILGAAKGKDVKVYVTTFYAEGGNAEFEKGFKEWIKSDSTNLSNNG
;
A
#
# COMPACT_ATOMS: atom_id res chain seq x y z
N ALA A 1 14.69 1.53 -12.12
CA ALA A 1 13.60 2.33 -12.72
C ALA A 1 14.10 3.07 -13.95
N VAL A 2 15.02 4.04 -13.82
CA VAL A 2 15.54 4.90 -14.91
C VAL A 2 16.04 4.10 -16.11
N SER A 3 16.89 3.10 -15.91
CA SER A 3 17.44 2.27 -17.00
C SER A 3 16.34 1.53 -17.79
N ALA A 4 15.29 1.05 -17.10
CA ALA A 4 14.17 0.40 -17.75
C ALA A 4 13.33 1.41 -18.55
N ALA A 5 13.10 2.61 -18.01
CA ALA A 5 12.45 3.71 -18.71
C ALA A 5 13.22 4.10 -19.99
N SER A 6 14.52 4.32 -19.89
CA SER A 6 15.39 4.64 -21.05
C SER A 6 15.37 3.53 -22.12
N ASN A 7 15.35 2.26 -21.70
CA ASN A 7 15.24 1.13 -22.64
C ASN A 7 13.90 1.10 -23.38
N LEU A 8 12.79 1.40 -22.69
CA LEU A 8 11.47 1.51 -23.34
C LEU A 8 11.44 2.67 -24.34
N ILE A 9 11.96 3.82 -23.95
CA ILE A 9 12.06 5.00 -24.80
C ILE A 9 12.87 4.71 -26.07
N SER A 10 14.02 4.01 -25.95
CA SER A 10 14.86 3.64 -27.10
C SER A 10 14.17 2.71 -28.11
N LYS A 11 13.08 2.06 -27.70
CA LYS A 11 12.23 1.21 -28.57
C LYS A 11 11.13 1.98 -29.28
N ASN A 12 11.09 3.31 -29.14
CA ASN A 12 10.10 4.20 -29.76
C ASN A 12 8.64 3.82 -29.40
N VAL A 13 8.39 3.45 -28.13
CA VAL A 13 7.03 3.16 -27.65
C VAL A 13 6.20 4.44 -27.62
N SER A 14 4.90 4.33 -27.91
CA SER A 14 3.99 5.48 -27.94
C SER A 14 3.43 5.85 -26.58
N ILE A 15 3.35 4.88 -25.65
CA ILE A 15 2.81 5.02 -24.30
C ILE A 15 3.45 3.97 -23.39
N ILE A 16 3.55 4.29 -22.12
CA ILE A 16 4.07 3.38 -21.09
C ILE A 16 2.96 3.11 -20.07
N LEU A 17 2.67 1.84 -19.80
CA LEU A 17 1.77 1.40 -18.74
C LEU A 17 2.60 0.91 -17.55
N GLY A 18 2.35 1.46 -16.37
CA GLY A 18 3.09 1.16 -15.14
C GLY A 18 3.66 2.45 -14.51
N SER A 19 4.34 2.39 -13.36
CA SER A 19 4.71 1.14 -12.70
C SER A 19 3.69 0.76 -11.61
N TYR A 20 4.02 -0.33 -10.89
CA TYR A 20 3.29 -0.76 -9.70
C TYR A 20 3.57 0.15 -8.49
N GLY A 21 4.84 0.43 -8.19
CA GLY A 21 5.25 1.11 -6.97
C GLY A 21 5.52 2.60 -7.16
N SER A 22 5.14 3.41 -6.16
CA SER A 22 5.31 4.87 -6.20
C SER A 22 6.77 5.29 -6.37
N GLY A 23 7.72 4.78 -5.58
CA GLY A 23 9.14 5.14 -5.69
C GLY A 23 9.75 4.78 -7.05
N VAL A 24 9.31 3.69 -7.69
CA VAL A 24 9.74 3.32 -9.05
C VAL A 24 9.23 4.33 -10.08
N SER A 25 7.98 4.75 -9.94
CA SER A 25 7.34 5.74 -10.81
C SER A 25 7.96 7.12 -10.65
N ILE A 26 8.18 7.57 -9.42
CA ILE A 26 8.84 8.85 -9.12
C ILE A 26 10.24 8.88 -9.76
N ALA A 27 11.05 7.83 -9.55
CA ALA A 27 12.40 7.75 -10.10
C ALA A 27 12.45 7.75 -11.64
N ALA A 28 11.38 7.31 -12.33
CA ALA A 28 11.31 7.28 -13.79
C ALA A 28 10.59 8.51 -14.40
N SER A 29 9.89 9.29 -13.58
CA SER A 29 8.98 10.35 -14.00
C SER A 29 9.64 11.37 -14.93
N ASP A 30 10.77 11.94 -14.52
CA ASP A 30 11.52 12.93 -15.33
C ASP A 30 12.00 12.37 -16.66
N THR A 31 12.37 11.08 -16.69
CA THR A 31 12.82 10.41 -17.91
C THR A 31 11.73 10.37 -18.96
N PHE A 32 10.48 10.10 -18.56
CA PHE A 32 9.32 10.11 -19.46
C PHE A 32 8.94 11.53 -19.89
N ALA A 33 8.97 12.49 -18.97
CA ALA A 33 8.69 13.90 -19.28
C ALA A 33 9.67 14.47 -20.31
N GLN A 34 10.97 14.22 -20.15
CA GLN A 34 12.00 14.67 -21.09
C GLN A 34 11.82 14.03 -22.49
N ALA A 35 11.43 12.77 -22.54
CA ALA A 35 11.16 12.06 -23.77
C ALA A 35 9.78 12.42 -24.39
N LYS A 36 8.92 13.15 -23.67
CA LYS A 36 7.55 13.48 -24.05
C LYS A 36 6.69 12.24 -24.39
N ILE A 37 6.94 11.14 -23.67
CA ILE A 37 6.17 9.90 -23.82
C ILE A 37 5.21 9.81 -22.63
N PRO A 38 3.88 9.71 -22.87
CA PRO A 38 2.92 9.57 -21.79
C PRO A 38 3.08 8.25 -21.06
N ALA A 39 3.06 8.32 -19.73
CA ALA A 39 3.04 7.17 -18.85
C ALA A 39 1.74 7.15 -18.03
N VAL A 40 1.19 5.96 -17.77
CA VAL A 40 -0.02 5.76 -16.98
C VAL A 40 0.28 4.83 -15.82
N GLY A 41 0.31 5.37 -14.62
CA GLY A 41 0.45 4.62 -13.37
C GLY A 41 -0.82 3.86 -13.02
N VAL A 42 -0.68 2.60 -12.66
CA VAL A 42 -1.82 1.70 -12.37
C VAL A 42 -2.15 1.71 -10.89
N THR A 43 -1.17 1.51 -10.02
CA THR A 43 -1.33 1.39 -8.57
C THR A 43 -0.38 2.30 -7.77
N CYS A 44 0.31 3.21 -8.43
CA CYS A 44 1.25 4.13 -7.81
C CYS A 44 0.52 5.38 -7.28
N THR A 45 0.17 5.35 -6.02
CA THR A 45 -0.79 6.27 -5.37
C THR A 45 -0.18 7.57 -4.85
N ASN A 46 1.15 7.66 -4.73
CA ASN A 46 1.81 8.87 -4.21
C ASN A 46 1.59 10.07 -5.15
N PRO A 47 1.12 11.24 -4.66
CA PRO A 47 0.86 12.43 -5.47
C PRO A 47 2.05 12.91 -6.29
N GLN A 48 3.28 12.78 -5.78
CA GLN A 48 4.51 13.27 -6.40
C GLN A 48 4.76 12.70 -7.81
N ILE A 49 4.12 11.59 -8.17
CA ILE A 49 4.29 10.95 -9.48
C ILE A 49 3.79 11.82 -10.62
N THR A 50 2.69 12.53 -10.40
CA THR A 50 2.05 13.39 -11.40
C THR A 50 2.22 14.88 -11.11
N GLU A 51 2.73 15.23 -9.95
CA GLU A 51 2.95 16.62 -9.56
C GLU A 51 4.07 17.24 -10.42
N GLY A 52 3.71 18.30 -11.16
CA GLY A 52 4.66 18.97 -12.05
C GLY A 52 5.07 18.17 -13.30
N ASN A 53 4.39 17.08 -13.63
CA ASN A 53 4.68 16.25 -14.80
C ASN A 53 3.46 16.07 -15.71
N ASP A 54 3.40 16.81 -16.79
CA ASP A 54 2.31 16.78 -17.78
C ASP A 54 2.29 15.48 -18.63
N HIS A 55 3.26 14.59 -18.46
CA HIS A 55 3.37 13.33 -19.21
C HIS A 55 3.13 12.10 -18.32
N TYR A 56 2.84 12.28 -17.03
CA TYR A 56 2.50 11.16 -16.15
C TYR A 56 1.05 11.24 -15.67
N PHE A 57 0.28 10.23 -15.97
CA PHE A 57 -1.12 10.07 -15.61
C PHE A 57 -1.29 8.89 -14.65
N ARG A 58 -2.45 8.79 -13.99
CA ARG A 58 -2.79 7.62 -13.16
C ARG A 58 -4.26 7.28 -13.26
N ILE A 59 -4.59 6.03 -12.96
CA ILE A 59 -5.97 5.53 -12.88
C ILE A 59 -6.33 5.03 -11.47
N CYS A 60 -5.44 5.20 -10.50
CA CYS A 60 -5.66 4.85 -9.09
C CYS A 60 -5.99 6.09 -8.24
N PHE A 61 -6.50 5.85 -7.04
CA PHE A 61 -6.70 6.91 -6.03
C PHE A 61 -5.34 7.45 -5.52
N LEU A 62 -5.43 8.50 -4.70
CA LEU A 62 -4.26 9.17 -4.13
C LEU A 62 -4.08 8.82 -2.65
N ASP A 63 -2.83 8.79 -2.18
CA ASP A 63 -2.49 8.56 -0.77
C ASP A 63 -3.16 9.51 0.22
N PRO A 64 -3.36 10.83 -0.06
CA PRO A 64 -4.13 11.70 0.83
C PRO A 64 -5.57 11.22 1.06
N PHE A 65 -6.22 10.69 0.01
CA PHE A 65 -7.55 10.10 0.14
C PHE A 65 -7.49 8.78 0.91
N GLN A 66 -6.57 7.89 0.55
CA GLN A 66 -6.37 6.61 1.23
C GLN A 66 -6.08 6.80 2.72
N GLY A 67 -5.15 7.70 3.07
CA GLY A 67 -4.82 8.01 4.46
C GLY A 67 -6.02 8.56 5.25
N THR A 68 -6.86 9.38 4.61
CA THR A 68 -8.10 9.89 5.24
C THR A 68 -9.11 8.78 5.49
N VAL A 69 -9.34 7.90 4.51
CA VAL A 69 -10.27 6.76 4.65
C VAL A 69 -9.82 5.82 5.77
N LEU A 70 -8.52 5.49 5.79
CA LEU A 70 -7.93 4.61 6.81
C LEU A 70 -8.00 5.24 8.22
N ALA A 71 -7.77 6.55 8.35
CA ALA A 71 -7.87 7.24 9.63
C ALA A 71 -9.30 7.28 10.16
N ASN A 72 -10.29 7.55 9.29
CA ASN A 72 -11.71 7.46 9.68
C ASN A 72 -12.09 6.04 10.10
N PHE A 73 -11.65 5.03 9.36
CA PHE A 73 -11.90 3.63 9.72
C PHE A 73 -11.28 3.27 11.08
N ALA A 74 -10.03 3.67 11.33
CA ALA A 74 -9.39 3.47 12.63
C ALA A 74 -10.19 4.12 13.77
N LYS A 75 -10.65 5.37 13.57
CA LYS A 75 -11.43 6.08 14.59
C LYS A 75 -12.84 5.54 14.76
N ASP A 76 -13.56 5.38 13.64
CA ASP A 76 -15.00 5.12 13.68
C ASP A 76 -15.34 3.64 13.88
N GLU A 77 -14.58 2.73 13.27
CA GLU A 77 -14.85 1.30 13.34
C GLU A 77 -13.99 0.59 14.39
N LEU A 78 -12.69 0.90 14.44
CA LEU A 78 -11.78 0.26 15.40
C LEU A 78 -11.73 0.98 16.75
N LYS A 79 -12.35 2.18 16.86
CA LYS A 79 -12.39 3.00 18.08
C LYS A 79 -11.00 3.37 18.61
N ALA A 80 -10.04 3.49 17.71
CA ALA A 80 -8.67 3.80 18.08
C ALA A 80 -8.53 5.21 18.65
N GLU A 81 -7.76 5.32 19.72
CA GLU A 81 -7.30 6.59 20.30
C GLU A 81 -5.80 6.78 20.05
N LYS A 82 -5.05 5.67 19.92
CA LYS A 82 -3.62 5.67 19.65
C LYS A 82 -3.26 4.67 18.56
N VAL A 83 -2.52 5.11 17.55
CA VAL A 83 -2.08 4.27 16.42
C VAL A 83 -0.56 4.23 16.36
N TYR A 84 -0.01 3.04 16.20
CA TYR A 84 1.40 2.82 15.92
C TYR A 84 1.60 2.67 14.41
N CYS A 85 2.31 3.62 13.78
CA CYS A 85 2.57 3.64 12.34
C CYS A 85 3.97 3.08 12.08
N LEU A 86 4.07 2.07 11.23
CA LEU A 86 5.31 1.37 10.92
C LEU A 86 5.54 1.27 9.41
N GLY A 87 6.66 1.80 8.90
CA GLY A 87 6.99 1.75 7.47
C GLY A 87 8.48 1.68 7.20
N GLN A 88 8.84 1.34 5.97
CA GLN A 88 10.24 1.26 5.56
C GLN A 88 10.86 2.65 5.43
N LEU A 89 12.00 2.85 6.08
CA LEU A 89 12.79 4.07 5.94
C LEU A 89 13.27 4.26 4.49
N GLY A 90 13.03 5.46 3.94
CA GLY A 90 13.43 5.80 2.58
C GLY A 90 12.57 5.18 1.47
N ASN A 91 11.42 4.59 1.81
CA ASN A 91 10.41 4.19 0.83
C ASN A 91 9.39 5.32 0.66
N ASP A 92 9.32 5.92 -0.53
CA ASP A 92 8.46 7.08 -0.81
C ASP A 92 6.96 6.79 -0.59
N TYR A 93 6.53 5.55 -0.88
CA TYR A 93 5.15 5.13 -0.64
C TYR A 93 4.85 5.00 0.84
N ASP A 94 5.63 4.20 1.58
CA ASP A 94 5.43 3.96 3.01
C ASP A 94 5.45 5.28 3.80
N GLN A 95 6.48 6.09 3.58
CA GLN A 95 6.65 7.35 4.30
C GLN A 95 5.56 8.38 3.94
N GLY A 96 5.21 8.46 2.65
CA GLY A 96 4.16 9.35 2.16
C GLY A 96 2.80 8.99 2.76
N LEU A 97 2.39 7.74 2.67
CA LEU A 97 1.09 7.30 3.17
C LEU A 97 1.00 7.37 4.69
N MET A 98 2.07 7.01 5.43
CA MET A 98 2.11 7.22 6.89
C MET A 98 1.92 8.68 7.28
N ASN A 99 2.53 9.61 6.54
CA ASN A 99 2.37 11.04 6.79
C ASN A 99 0.93 11.51 6.55
N TYR A 100 0.29 11.10 5.45
CA TYR A 100 -1.11 11.44 5.17
C TYR A 100 -2.08 10.82 6.18
N PHE A 101 -1.86 9.57 6.54
CA PHE A 101 -2.63 8.90 7.60
C PHE A 101 -2.50 9.64 8.93
N LYS A 102 -1.27 9.93 9.37
CA LYS A 102 -0.99 10.65 10.61
C LYS A 102 -1.70 12.00 10.64
N GLN A 103 -1.59 12.80 9.58
CA GLN A 103 -2.25 14.11 9.51
C GLN A 103 -3.78 13.99 9.64
N ALA A 104 -4.38 12.96 9.04
CA ALA A 104 -5.81 12.71 9.13
C ALA A 104 -6.20 12.20 10.54
N ALA A 105 -5.42 11.29 11.11
CA ALA A 105 -5.63 10.72 12.42
C ALA A 105 -5.54 11.77 13.55
N GLU A 106 -4.54 12.64 13.49
CA GLU A 106 -4.38 13.74 14.46
C GLU A 106 -5.54 14.74 14.39
N LYS A 107 -6.08 15.02 13.20
CA LYS A 107 -7.30 15.85 13.04
C LYS A 107 -8.54 15.22 13.67
N LEU A 108 -8.58 13.90 13.76
CA LEU A 108 -9.64 13.13 14.42
C LEU A 108 -9.38 12.92 15.92
N GLY A 109 -8.32 13.51 16.46
CA GLY A 109 -7.94 13.45 17.88
C GLY A 109 -7.25 12.15 18.28
N MET A 110 -6.70 11.38 17.35
CA MET A 110 -5.88 10.20 17.63
C MET A 110 -4.41 10.57 17.83
N GLU A 111 -3.74 9.88 18.74
CA GLU A 111 -2.27 9.94 18.89
C GLU A 111 -1.61 9.00 17.87
N CYS A 112 -0.53 9.44 17.23
CA CYS A 112 0.23 8.62 16.30
C CYS A 112 1.70 8.51 16.73
N VAL A 113 2.14 7.30 17.04
CA VAL A 113 3.55 6.95 17.20
C VAL A 113 4.07 6.48 15.85
N VAL A 114 5.12 7.09 15.33
CA VAL A 114 5.67 6.76 14.01
C VAL A 114 7.06 6.18 14.17
N GLU A 115 7.26 5.00 13.65
CA GLU A 115 8.55 4.33 13.62
C GLU A 115 8.87 3.80 12.21
N SER A 116 10.16 3.69 11.89
CA SER A 116 10.60 3.21 10.58
C SER A 116 11.65 2.12 10.74
N PHE A 117 11.57 1.11 9.88
CA PHE A 117 12.54 0.02 9.83
C PHE A 117 13.45 0.14 8.60
N PRO A 118 14.69 -0.37 8.66
CA PRO A 118 15.62 -0.32 7.54
C PRO A 118 15.22 -1.29 6.43
N LYS A 119 15.68 -0.99 5.22
CA LYS A 119 15.54 -1.92 4.08
C LYS A 119 16.15 -3.29 4.40
N ASN A 120 15.52 -4.36 3.93
CA ASN A 120 15.87 -5.76 4.16
C ASN A 120 15.69 -6.22 5.62
N ASN A 121 14.89 -5.49 6.42
CA ASN A 121 14.52 -5.98 7.74
C ASN A 121 13.68 -7.26 7.62
N SER A 122 13.97 -8.25 8.44
CA SER A 122 13.24 -9.52 8.51
C SER A 122 12.69 -9.83 9.89
N ASP A 123 13.04 -9.03 10.89
CA ASP A 123 12.58 -9.19 12.27
C ASP A 123 11.80 -7.95 12.72
N PHE A 124 10.52 -8.14 12.97
CA PHE A 124 9.59 -7.12 13.43
C PHE A 124 9.22 -7.27 14.91
N THR A 125 9.82 -8.23 15.62
CA THR A 125 9.52 -8.57 17.01
C THR A 125 9.62 -7.37 17.93
N SER A 126 10.69 -6.58 17.80
CA SER A 126 10.89 -5.37 18.62
C SER A 126 9.86 -4.30 18.34
N TYR A 127 9.54 -4.05 17.06
CA TYR A 127 8.54 -3.07 16.65
C TYR A 127 7.13 -3.41 17.16
N LEU A 128 6.73 -4.68 17.06
CA LEU A 128 5.46 -5.17 17.57
C LEU A 128 5.39 -5.07 19.10
N THR A 129 6.49 -5.38 19.77
CA THR A 129 6.62 -5.20 21.22
C THR A 129 6.53 -3.72 21.61
N THR A 130 7.17 -2.83 20.85
CA THR A 130 7.09 -1.38 21.08
C THR A 130 5.65 -0.90 20.92
N ALA A 131 4.94 -1.30 19.84
CA ALA A 131 3.54 -0.94 19.64
C ALA A 131 2.67 -1.31 20.85
N LYS A 132 2.86 -2.52 21.41
CA LYS A 132 2.17 -2.99 22.61
C LYS A 132 2.52 -2.18 23.84
N ASN A 133 3.80 -1.88 24.07
CA ASN A 133 4.27 -1.11 25.22
C ASN A 133 3.82 0.34 25.19
N GLU A 134 3.70 0.91 23.98
CA GLU A 134 3.15 2.24 23.75
C GLU A 134 1.63 2.30 24.00
N GLY A 135 0.97 1.16 24.17
CA GLY A 135 -0.47 1.08 24.35
C GLY A 135 -1.26 1.46 23.11
N ALA A 136 -0.74 1.11 21.93
CA ALA A 136 -1.45 1.36 20.68
C ALA A 136 -2.68 0.47 20.56
N ASP A 137 -3.78 1.02 20.03
CA ASP A 137 -5.01 0.28 19.74
C ASP A 137 -4.96 -0.41 18.38
N VAL A 138 -4.16 0.12 17.47
CA VAL A 138 -4.02 -0.32 16.07
C VAL A 138 -2.58 -0.16 15.61
N ILE A 139 -2.11 -1.12 14.81
CA ILE A 139 -0.84 -0.99 14.07
C ILE A 139 -1.18 -0.66 12.62
N PHE A 140 -0.76 0.52 12.14
CA PHE A 140 -0.86 0.91 10.73
C PHE A 140 0.46 0.67 10.01
N ALA A 141 0.45 -0.20 8.98
CA ALA A 141 1.67 -0.59 8.28
C ALA A 141 1.47 -0.61 6.75
N PRO A 142 1.70 0.51 6.05
CA PRO A 142 1.59 0.58 4.58
C PRO A 142 2.87 0.04 3.91
N THR A 143 3.23 -1.20 4.19
CA THR A 143 4.48 -1.79 3.72
C THR A 143 4.28 -2.69 2.50
N SER A 144 5.36 -3.05 1.82
CA SER A 144 5.30 -4.00 0.72
C SER A 144 4.93 -5.42 1.18
N ILE A 145 4.40 -6.25 0.27
CA ILE A 145 3.91 -7.62 0.54
C ILE A 145 4.93 -8.47 1.31
N SER A 146 6.22 -8.38 0.98
CA SER A 146 7.26 -9.18 1.63
C SER A 146 7.44 -8.86 3.11
N TYR A 147 7.34 -7.58 3.49
CA TYR A 147 7.35 -7.17 4.89
C TYR A 147 6.01 -7.43 5.58
N ALA A 148 4.92 -7.19 4.86
CA ALA A 148 3.56 -7.44 5.32
C ALA A 148 3.36 -8.88 5.79
N GLN A 149 3.81 -9.85 5.00
CA GLN A 149 3.77 -11.27 5.37
C GLN A 149 4.50 -11.52 6.69
N LEU A 150 5.72 -11.00 6.84
CA LEU A 150 6.52 -11.16 8.07
C LEU A 150 5.86 -10.50 9.28
N ILE A 151 5.28 -9.30 9.10
CA ILE A 151 4.57 -8.59 10.16
C ILE A 151 3.37 -9.42 10.63
N VAL A 152 2.54 -9.93 9.72
CA VAL A 152 1.38 -10.77 10.06
C VAL A 152 1.81 -12.05 10.76
N GLU A 153 2.83 -12.75 10.25
CA GLU A 153 3.32 -14.00 10.83
C GLU A 153 3.89 -13.77 12.23
N GLN A 154 4.68 -12.71 12.44
CA GLN A 154 5.31 -12.41 13.72
C GLN A 154 4.31 -11.82 14.73
N ALA A 155 3.34 -11.02 14.29
CA ALA A 155 2.25 -10.56 15.14
C ALA A 155 1.45 -11.75 15.71
N ALA A 156 1.10 -12.71 14.85
CA ALA A 156 0.43 -13.94 15.29
C ALA A 156 1.29 -14.76 16.27
N ALA A 157 2.59 -14.91 15.99
CA ALA A 157 3.50 -15.67 16.82
C ALA A 157 3.68 -15.04 18.23
N GLN A 158 3.59 -13.70 18.32
CA GLN A 158 3.69 -12.97 19.59
C GLN A 158 2.34 -12.80 20.32
N GLY A 159 1.23 -13.26 19.73
CA GLY A 159 -0.10 -13.04 20.30
C GLY A 159 -0.46 -11.55 20.36
N ILE A 160 -0.12 -10.79 19.31
CA ILE A 160 -0.54 -9.40 19.17
C ILE A 160 -2.05 -9.39 18.85
N ASP A 161 -2.82 -8.78 19.73
CA ASP A 161 -4.29 -8.68 19.65
C ASP A 161 -4.77 -7.41 18.96
N MET A 162 -3.88 -6.43 18.78
CA MET A 162 -4.16 -5.19 18.05
C MET A 162 -4.42 -5.49 16.59
N PRO A 163 -5.49 -4.91 15.99
CA PRO A 163 -5.72 -4.98 14.56
C PRO A 163 -4.54 -4.43 13.75
N LEU A 164 -4.20 -5.12 12.65
CA LEU A 164 -3.29 -4.63 11.64
C LEU A 164 -4.10 -3.88 10.59
N LEU A 165 -3.94 -2.58 10.52
CA LEU A 165 -4.53 -1.72 9.50
C LEU A 165 -3.50 -1.51 8.40
N ALA A 166 -3.86 -1.80 7.18
CA ALA A 166 -2.92 -1.80 6.08
C ALA A 166 -3.49 -1.11 4.83
N SER A 167 -2.63 -0.91 3.90
CA SER A 167 -2.92 -0.22 2.64
C SER A 167 -3.23 -1.20 1.50
N ASP A 168 -3.42 -0.67 0.31
CA ASP A 168 -3.69 -1.41 -0.92
C ASP A 168 -2.62 -2.46 -1.26
N THR A 169 -1.37 -2.25 -0.82
CA THR A 169 -0.28 -3.21 -1.03
C THR A 169 -0.47 -4.54 -0.30
N TRP A 170 -1.34 -4.59 0.72
CA TRP A 170 -1.63 -5.83 1.46
C TRP A 170 -2.82 -6.61 0.88
N ASP A 171 -3.55 -6.07 -0.08
CA ASP A 171 -4.63 -6.79 -0.76
C ASP A 171 -4.04 -7.88 -1.67
N SER A 172 -3.74 -9.03 -1.08
CA SER A 172 -3.04 -10.13 -1.73
C SER A 172 -3.34 -11.49 -1.10
N ASN A 173 -3.37 -12.52 -1.95
CA ASN A 173 -3.45 -13.91 -1.51
C ASN A 173 -2.31 -14.33 -0.58
N VAL A 174 -1.15 -13.68 -0.68
CA VAL A 174 -0.01 -13.90 0.23
C VAL A 174 -0.39 -13.54 1.65
N ILE A 175 -1.05 -12.39 1.84
CA ILE A 175 -1.47 -11.91 3.16
C ILE A 175 -2.63 -12.76 3.70
N LEU A 176 -3.59 -13.13 2.85
CA LEU A 176 -4.64 -14.07 3.23
C LEU A 176 -4.05 -15.41 3.70
N GLY A 177 -3.04 -15.92 2.98
CA GLY A 177 -2.31 -17.14 3.36
C GLY A 177 -1.56 -16.99 4.69
N ALA A 178 -0.90 -15.85 4.89
CA ALA A 178 -0.16 -15.56 6.12
C ALA A 178 -1.07 -15.45 7.36
N ALA A 179 -2.28 -14.91 7.19
CA ALA A 179 -3.26 -14.77 8.28
C ALA A 179 -4.10 -16.03 8.53
N LYS A 180 -4.17 -16.95 7.54
CA LYS A 180 -5.07 -18.11 7.60
C LYS A 180 -4.80 -19.00 8.82
N GLY A 181 -5.85 -19.22 9.62
CA GLY A 181 -5.80 -20.05 10.82
C GLY A 181 -5.05 -19.44 12.00
N LYS A 182 -4.74 -18.15 11.94
CA LYS A 182 -4.10 -17.38 13.02
C LYS A 182 -5.09 -16.38 13.61
N ASP A 183 -4.91 -16.06 14.89
CA ASP A 183 -5.70 -15.05 15.59
C ASP A 183 -5.12 -13.64 15.32
N VAL A 184 -5.26 -13.18 14.09
CA VAL A 184 -4.88 -11.82 13.67
C VAL A 184 -6.01 -11.18 12.89
N LYS A 185 -6.25 -9.90 13.12
CA LYS A 185 -7.24 -9.09 12.40
C LYS A 185 -6.50 -8.18 11.44
N VAL A 186 -6.74 -8.33 10.15
CA VAL A 186 -6.10 -7.51 9.10
C VAL A 186 -7.18 -6.78 8.32
N TYR A 187 -7.05 -5.47 8.20
CA TYR A 187 -7.93 -4.62 7.41
C TYR A 187 -7.10 -3.92 6.33
N VAL A 188 -7.60 -3.89 5.12
CA VAL A 188 -6.88 -3.32 3.97
C VAL A 188 -7.77 -2.36 3.19
N THR A 189 -7.17 -1.40 2.52
CA THR A 189 -7.82 -0.71 1.41
C THR A 189 -7.65 -1.52 0.13
N THR A 190 -8.58 -1.37 -0.81
CA THR A 190 -8.52 -2.04 -2.11
C THR A 190 -9.00 -1.10 -3.21
N PHE A 191 -8.52 -1.31 -4.44
CA PHE A 191 -9.01 -0.62 -5.63
C PHE A 191 -10.31 -1.22 -6.15
N TYR A 192 -10.53 -2.50 -5.86
CA TYR A 192 -11.67 -3.25 -6.37
C TYR A 192 -12.24 -4.18 -5.30
N ALA A 193 -13.55 -4.16 -5.15
CA ALA A 193 -14.27 -5.12 -4.32
C ALA A 193 -15.07 -6.08 -5.21
N GLU A 194 -15.03 -7.38 -4.87
CA GLU A 194 -15.81 -8.40 -5.58
C GLU A 194 -17.32 -8.03 -5.54
N GLY A 195 -17.99 -8.19 -6.68
CA GLY A 195 -19.37 -7.75 -6.87
C GLY A 195 -19.50 -6.32 -7.39
N GLY A 196 -18.41 -5.55 -7.50
CA GLY A 196 -18.43 -4.16 -7.95
C GLY A 196 -18.76 -4.00 -9.43
N ASN A 197 -18.38 -4.96 -10.28
CA ASN A 197 -18.68 -4.96 -11.71
C ASN A 197 -18.76 -6.38 -12.28
N ALA A 198 -19.97 -6.90 -12.41
CA ALA A 198 -20.21 -8.28 -12.84
C ALA A 198 -19.72 -8.58 -14.28
N GLU A 199 -19.77 -7.59 -15.18
CA GLU A 199 -19.29 -7.74 -16.57
C GLU A 199 -17.77 -7.84 -16.61
N PHE A 200 -17.08 -6.97 -15.87
CA PHE A 200 -15.63 -7.03 -15.71
C PHE A 200 -15.18 -8.36 -15.11
N GLU A 201 -15.79 -8.80 -14.03
CA GLU A 201 -15.46 -10.06 -13.36
C GLU A 201 -15.62 -11.27 -14.27
N LYS A 202 -16.73 -11.31 -15.01
CA LYS A 202 -16.97 -12.37 -15.98
C LYS A 202 -15.90 -12.40 -17.06
N GLY A 203 -15.61 -11.27 -17.68
CA GLY A 203 -14.59 -11.13 -18.73
C GLY A 203 -13.19 -11.48 -18.20
N PHE A 204 -12.85 -11.05 -16.99
CA PHE A 204 -11.57 -11.35 -16.37
C PHE A 204 -11.41 -12.85 -16.10
N LYS A 205 -12.43 -13.50 -15.50
CA LYS A 205 -12.42 -14.95 -15.25
C LYS A 205 -12.30 -15.76 -16.54
N GLU A 206 -13.02 -15.35 -17.59
CA GLU A 206 -12.90 -15.96 -18.93
C GLU A 206 -11.48 -15.80 -19.51
N TRP A 207 -10.89 -14.64 -19.33
CA TRP A 207 -9.54 -14.33 -19.84
C TRP A 207 -8.45 -15.13 -19.10
N ILE A 208 -8.49 -15.20 -17.77
CA ILE A 208 -7.51 -15.97 -16.98
C ILE A 208 -7.80 -17.49 -17.00
N LYS A 209 -8.94 -17.90 -17.55
CA LYS A 209 -9.42 -19.29 -17.56
C LYS A 209 -9.45 -19.93 -16.18
N SER A 210 -9.89 -19.17 -15.20
CA SER A 210 -9.96 -19.58 -13.80
C SER A 210 -11.25 -19.07 -13.17
N ASP A 211 -11.87 -19.89 -12.35
CA ASP A 211 -13.01 -19.50 -11.51
C ASP A 211 -12.58 -18.78 -10.22
N SER A 212 -11.32 -18.38 -10.12
CA SER A 212 -10.84 -17.60 -8.98
C SER A 212 -11.69 -16.36 -8.82
N THR A 213 -12.27 -16.20 -7.65
CA THR A 213 -13.06 -15.02 -7.27
C THR A 213 -12.19 -13.94 -6.67
N ASN A 214 -10.91 -14.21 -6.43
CA ASN A 214 -10.00 -13.27 -5.80
C ASN A 214 -9.38 -12.33 -6.82
N LEU A 215 -10.03 -11.20 -7.02
CA LEU A 215 -9.57 -10.06 -7.81
C LEU A 215 -8.83 -9.07 -6.91
N SER A 216 -7.72 -9.51 -6.30
CA SER A 216 -6.89 -8.60 -5.51
C SER A 216 -6.17 -7.60 -6.40
N ASN A 217 -5.70 -6.49 -5.81
CA ASN A 217 -4.88 -5.48 -6.49
C ASN A 217 -3.63 -6.06 -7.17
N ASN A 218 -3.16 -7.20 -6.66
CA ASN A 218 -1.90 -7.82 -7.03
C ASN A 218 -2.12 -9.11 -7.82
N GLY A 219 -3.36 -9.41 -8.19
CA GLY A 219 -3.78 -10.56 -8.98
C GLY A 219 -3.53 -10.43 -10.47
#